data_86aa6bf6c81d4d4e8d387cb8afd7d9a6
#
_entry.id   86aa6bf6c81d4d4e8d387cb8afd7d9a6
#
_cell.length_a   1.000
_cell.length_b   1.000
_cell.length_c   1.000
_cell.angle_alpha   90.00
_cell.angle_beta   90.00
_cell.angle_gamma   90.00
#
_symmetry.space_group_name_H-M   'P 1'
#
loop_
_entity.id
_entity.type
_entity.pdbx_description
1 polymer ?
#
loop_
_entity_poly.entity_id
_entity_poly.type
_entity_poly.pdbx_seq_one_letter_code
_entity_poly.pdbx_strand_id
1 'polypeptide(L)'
;MKNVITNDLIEKAYTYPQYKELVAGLIEQKKTTGNTQSEKYIAFTKLNSERVKRIEKTTVIEDDVRNVFERVEKELIFLVIAEAWCGDVAQNLPVIDLLAKLNPKIDLRIILRDENDEVMKHFLTNGGKAIPVCLIINKSDLSVLGKWGPRPVPPQSIMREHKNNPVESYEETGKKIQLWYAKDKGKTLGAELSALLKSFMLD
;
A
#
# COMPACT_ATOMS: atom_id res chain seq x y z
N MET A 1 9.66 24.09 4.38
CA MET A 1 8.35 23.40 4.30
C MET A 1 8.10 22.73 5.64
N LYS A 2 6.87 22.84 6.23
CA LYS A 2 6.55 22.04 7.43
C LYS A 2 6.72 20.56 7.08
N ASN A 3 7.48 19.82 7.89
CA ASN A 3 7.57 18.39 7.74
C ASN A 3 6.20 17.80 8.08
N VAL A 4 5.50 17.23 7.11
CA VAL A 4 4.16 16.66 7.29
C VAL A 4 4.21 15.28 7.95
N ILE A 5 5.38 14.65 7.95
CA ILE A 5 5.64 13.40 8.68
C ILE A 5 6.21 13.80 10.05
N THR A 6 5.47 13.49 11.11
CA THR A 6 5.82 13.82 12.49
C THR A 6 5.83 12.57 13.36
N ASN A 7 6.51 12.61 14.50
CA ASN A 7 6.47 11.50 15.47
C ASN A 7 5.03 11.22 15.93
N ASP A 8 4.24 12.24 16.21
CA ASP A 8 2.82 12.08 16.58
C ASP A 8 2.00 11.35 15.52
N LEU A 9 2.23 11.63 14.22
CA LEU A 9 1.61 10.90 13.11
C LEU A 9 1.99 9.41 13.13
N ILE A 10 3.27 9.12 13.32
CA ILE A 10 3.78 7.74 13.31
C ILE A 10 3.28 6.96 14.54
N GLU A 11 3.25 7.59 15.71
CA GLU A 11 2.75 6.98 16.95
C GLU A 11 1.25 6.64 16.88
N LYS A 12 0.45 7.49 16.22
CA LYS A 12 -0.99 7.27 15.99
C LYS A 12 -1.30 6.34 14.83
N ALA A 13 -0.34 6.08 13.96
CA ALA A 13 -0.52 5.20 12.81
C ALA A 13 -0.74 3.74 13.25
N TYR A 14 -1.63 3.05 12.57
CA TYR A 14 -1.93 1.64 12.83
C TYR A 14 -0.73 0.76 12.49
N THR A 15 -0.46 -0.23 13.32
CA THR A 15 0.27 -1.41 12.89
C THR A 15 -0.60 -2.26 11.96
N TYR A 16 -0.01 -3.19 11.20
CA TYR A 16 -0.81 -4.04 10.31
C TYR A 16 -1.86 -4.90 11.04
N PRO A 17 -1.57 -5.51 12.21
CA PRO A 17 -2.60 -6.19 13.00
C PRO A 17 -3.74 -5.26 13.43
N GLN A 18 -3.44 -4.06 13.94
CA GLN A 18 -4.45 -3.07 14.34
C GLN A 18 -5.32 -2.62 13.16
N TYR A 19 -4.72 -2.41 11.99
CA TYR A 19 -5.48 -2.09 10.78
C TYR A 19 -6.43 -3.23 10.38
N LYS A 20 -6.00 -4.48 10.46
CA LYS A 20 -6.87 -5.64 10.18
C LYS A 20 -8.01 -5.76 11.19
N GLU A 21 -7.76 -5.50 12.47
CA GLU A 21 -8.77 -5.49 13.51
C GLU A 21 -9.81 -4.38 13.29
N LEU A 22 -9.35 -3.16 12.96
CA LEU A 22 -10.24 -2.06 12.56
C LEU A 22 -11.14 -2.47 11.40
N VAL A 23 -10.56 -3.04 10.32
CA VAL A 23 -11.32 -3.46 9.13
C VAL A 23 -12.34 -4.55 9.48
N ALA A 24 -11.96 -5.53 10.30
CA ALA A 24 -12.89 -6.60 10.75
C ALA A 24 -14.07 -6.02 11.54
N GLY A 25 -13.83 -5.15 12.50
CA GLY A 25 -14.88 -4.49 13.29
C GLY A 25 -15.81 -3.60 12.43
N LEU A 26 -15.25 -2.92 11.40
CA LEU A 26 -16.06 -2.14 10.46
C LEU A 26 -16.97 -3.04 9.60
N ILE A 27 -16.48 -4.19 9.16
CA ILE A 27 -17.28 -5.17 8.39
C ILE A 27 -18.48 -5.67 9.22
N GLU A 28 -18.26 -6.00 10.49
CA GLU A 28 -19.34 -6.41 11.42
C GLU A 28 -20.41 -5.32 11.59
N GLN A 29 -19.98 -4.07 11.63
CA GLN A 29 -20.85 -2.90 11.73
C GLN A 29 -21.48 -2.49 10.38
N LYS A 30 -21.23 -3.20 9.29
CA LYS A 30 -21.62 -2.83 7.92
C LYS A 30 -21.10 -1.43 7.51
N LYS A 31 -19.85 -1.16 7.83
CA LYS A 31 -19.14 0.10 7.55
C LYS A 31 -17.84 -0.16 6.77
N THR A 32 -17.19 0.92 6.35
CA THR A 32 -15.86 0.93 5.73
C THR A 32 -15.02 2.05 6.33
N THR A 33 -13.74 2.14 5.99
CA THR A 33 -12.89 3.28 6.31
C THR A 33 -13.22 4.48 5.42
N GLY A 34 -12.80 5.67 5.88
CA GLY A 34 -12.99 6.93 5.16
C GLY A 34 -14.40 7.52 5.28
N ASN A 35 -14.57 8.68 4.65
CA ASN A 35 -15.78 9.51 4.82
C ASN A 35 -17.00 9.00 4.05
N THR A 36 -16.81 8.16 3.04
CA THR A 36 -17.89 7.68 2.17
C THR A 36 -18.36 6.29 2.60
N GLN A 37 -19.57 6.22 3.18
CA GLN A 37 -20.18 4.99 3.69
C GLN A 37 -21.23 4.44 2.69
N SER A 38 -20.86 4.28 1.42
CA SER A 38 -21.76 3.71 0.42
C SER A 38 -21.80 2.17 0.49
N GLU A 39 -22.94 1.56 0.12
CA GLU A 39 -23.09 0.10 0.02
C GLU A 39 -21.99 -0.51 -0.86
N LYS A 40 -21.62 0.16 -1.95
CA LYS A 40 -20.55 -0.24 -2.86
C LYS A 40 -19.20 -0.32 -2.13
N TYR A 41 -18.82 0.67 -1.32
CA TYR A 41 -17.55 0.67 -0.59
C TYR A 41 -17.54 -0.34 0.54
N ILE A 42 -18.68 -0.52 1.22
CA ILE A 42 -18.85 -1.57 2.24
C ILE A 42 -18.68 -2.97 1.62
N ALA A 43 -19.30 -3.21 0.46
CA ALA A 43 -19.15 -4.47 -0.28
C ALA A 43 -17.69 -4.70 -0.73
N PHE A 44 -17.00 -3.65 -1.22
CA PHE A 44 -15.58 -3.76 -1.56
C PHE A 44 -14.71 -4.05 -0.34
N THR A 45 -14.98 -3.45 0.81
CA THR A 45 -14.23 -3.73 2.06
C THR A 45 -14.33 -5.20 2.44
N LYS A 46 -15.53 -5.78 2.39
CA LYS A 46 -15.74 -7.22 2.64
C LYS A 46 -14.99 -8.10 1.63
N LEU A 47 -15.10 -7.80 0.33
CA LEU A 47 -14.38 -8.51 -0.73
C LEU A 47 -12.86 -8.41 -0.55
N ASN A 48 -12.36 -7.23 -0.18
CA ASN A 48 -10.95 -6.96 0.03
C ASN A 48 -10.40 -7.74 1.23
N SER A 49 -11.17 -7.90 2.31
CA SER A 49 -10.78 -8.74 3.45
C SER A 49 -10.50 -10.18 3.01
N GLU A 50 -11.31 -10.75 2.13
CA GLU A 50 -11.06 -12.11 1.59
C GLU A 50 -9.84 -12.14 0.65
N ARG A 51 -9.60 -11.08 -0.12
CA ARG A 51 -8.38 -10.94 -0.93
C ARG A 51 -7.12 -10.93 -0.06
N VAL A 52 -7.11 -10.14 1.01
CA VAL A 52 -6.01 -10.05 1.97
C VAL A 52 -5.69 -11.43 2.55
N LYS A 53 -6.69 -12.15 3.08
CA LYS A 53 -6.52 -13.50 3.63
C LYS A 53 -5.89 -14.49 2.61
N ARG A 54 -6.32 -14.41 1.35
CA ARG A 54 -5.74 -15.24 0.28
C ARG A 54 -4.27 -14.88 0.04
N ILE A 55 -3.96 -13.58 -0.10
CA ILE A 55 -2.61 -13.10 -0.42
C ILE A 55 -1.64 -13.47 0.71
N GLU A 56 -2.02 -13.26 1.97
CA GLU A 56 -1.22 -13.66 3.13
C GLU A 56 -0.84 -15.15 3.10
N LYS A 57 -1.72 -16.02 2.58
CA LYS A 57 -1.49 -17.47 2.50
C LYS A 57 -0.69 -17.91 1.28
N THR A 58 -0.74 -17.15 0.18
CA THR A 58 -0.25 -17.63 -1.12
C THR A 58 0.95 -16.86 -1.66
N THR A 59 1.30 -15.73 -1.06
CA THR A 59 2.47 -14.96 -1.48
C THR A 59 3.75 -15.68 -1.05
N VAL A 60 4.66 -15.83 -2.00
CA VAL A 60 6.02 -16.32 -1.78
C VAL A 60 6.97 -15.20 -2.14
N ILE A 61 7.88 -14.85 -1.23
CA ILE A 61 8.91 -13.85 -1.48
C ILE A 61 10.10 -14.52 -2.15
N GLU A 62 10.46 -14.03 -3.33
CA GLU A 62 11.62 -14.51 -4.10
C GLU A 62 12.93 -14.24 -3.34
N ASP A 63 13.91 -15.13 -3.48
CA ASP A 63 15.15 -15.08 -2.70
C ASP A 63 15.98 -13.82 -2.93
N ASP A 64 16.01 -13.28 -4.14
CA ASP A 64 16.69 -12.03 -4.47
C ASP A 64 16.04 -10.82 -3.77
N VAL A 65 14.72 -10.79 -3.67
CA VAL A 65 13.96 -9.79 -2.91
C VAL A 65 14.24 -9.94 -1.42
N ARG A 66 14.15 -11.15 -0.89
CA ARG A 66 14.45 -11.48 0.52
C ARG A 66 15.83 -10.95 0.92
N ASN A 67 16.86 -11.29 0.13
CA ASN A 67 18.24 -10.88 0.37
C ASN A 67 18.43 -9.36 0.48
N VAL A 68 17.64 -8.57 -0.29
CA VAL A 68 17.70 -7.11 -0.21
C VAL A 68 17.12 -6.60 1.09
N PHE A 69 15.93 -7.08 1.48
CA PHE A 69 15.27 -6.65 2.70
C PHE A 69 16.05 -7.05 3.96
N GLU A 70 16.59 -8.26 4.01
CA GLU A 70 17.39 -8.75 5.14
C GLU A 70 18.68 -7.94 5.36
N ARG A 71 19.23 -7.34 4.31
CA ARG A 71 20.45 -6.52 4.36
C ARG A 71 20.21 -5.04 4.68
N VAL A 72 18.99 -4.61 4.93
CA VAL A 72 18.70 -3.24 5.35
C VAL A 72 19.32 -3.00 6.72
N GLU A 73 20.27 -2.06 6.81
CA GLU A 73 20.96 -1.71 8.05
C GLU A 73 20.35 -0.50 8.76
N LYS A 74 19.76 0.43 8.00
CA LYS A 74 19.09 1.64 8.51
C LYS A 74 17.75 1.28 9.13
N GLU A 75 17.39 1.92 10.24
CA GLU A 75 16.01 1.84 10.75
C GLU A 75 15.07 2.63 9.87
N LEU A 76 14.09 1.96 9.30
CA LEU A 76 13.12 2.52 8.35
C LEU A 76 11.69 2.41 8.88
N ILE A 77 10.86 3.37 8.47
CA ILE A 77 9.41 3.29 8.59
C ILE A 77 8.83 3.17 7.20
N PHE A 78 8.04 2.11 6.95
CA PHE A 78 7.19 2.01 5.78
C PHE A 78 5.82 2.55 6.15
N LEU A 79 5.57 3.84 5.82
CA LEU A 79 4.28 4.47 6.09
C LEU A 79 3.37 4.31 4.88
N VAL A 80 2.29 3.53 5.04
CA VAL A 80 1.34 3.27 3.97
C VAL A 80 0.07 4.08 4.16
N ILE A 81 -0.28 4.90 3.17
CA ILE A 81 -1.57 5.61 3.10
C ILE A 81 -2.57 4.67 2.43
N ALA A 82 -3.66 4.34 3.10
CA ALA A 82 -4.57 3.27 2.70
C ALA A 82 -6.03 3.58 2.98
N GLU A 83 -6.94 2.79 2.37
CA GLU A 83 -8.36 2.68 2.72
C GLU A 83 -8.83 1.23 2.48
N ALA A 84 -9.70 0.71 3.33
CA ALA A 84 -10.13 -0.69 3.28
C ALA A 84 -10.96 -1.04 2.03
N TRP A 85 -11.68 -0.08 1.47
CA TRP A 85 -12.45 -0.25 0.23
C TRP A 85 -11.58 -0.29 -1.03
N CYS A 86 -10.28 0.09 -0.95
CA CYS A 86 -9.41 0.14 -2.11
C CYS A 86 -8.87 -1.24 -2.49
N GLY A 87 -9.18 -1.68 -3.72
CA GLY A 87 -8.72 -2.97 -4.22
C GLY A 87 -7.21 -3.07 -4.39
N ASP A 88 -6.54 -1.97 -4.74
CA ASP A 88 -5.08 -1.95 -4.86
C ASP A 88 -4.40 -2.04 -3.49
N VAL A 89 -4.98 -1.41 -2.44
CA VAL A 89 -4.52 -1.59 -1.05
C VAL A 89 -4.60 -3.05 -0.65
N ALA A 90 -5.74 -3.71 -0.91
CA ALA A 90 -5.93 -5.11 -0.56
C ALA A 90 -4.94 -6.07 -1.26
N GLN A 91 -4.46 -5.70 -2.44
CA GLN A 91 -3.50 -6.50 -3.19
C GLN A 91 -2.04 -6.26 -2.75
N ASN A 92 -1.71 -5.04 -2.36
CA ASN A 92 -0.31 -4.65 -2.11
C ASN A 92 0.06 -4.61 -0.62
N LEU A 93 -0.83 -4.15 0.26
CA LEU A 93 -0.52 -3.98 1.68
C LEU A 93 -0.10 -5.28 2.39
N PRO A 94 -0.75 -6.45 2.19
CA PRO A 94 -0.29 -7.68 2.81
C PRO A 94 1.08 -8.14 2.32
N VAL A 95 1.44 -7.85 1.05
CA VAL A 95 2.77 -8.14 0.53
C VAL A 95 3.82 -7.20 1.16
N ILE A 96 3.50 -5.92 1.32
CA ILE A 96 4.37 -4.95 2.02
C ILE A 96 4.62 -5.40 3.47
N ASP A 97 3.59 -5.91 4.18
CA ASP A 97 3.74 -6.46 5.53
C ASP A 97 4.67 -7.68 5.57
N LEU A 98 4.51 -8.61 4.62
CA LEU A 98 5.41 -9.77 4.51
C LEU A 98 6.87 -9.36 4.25
N LEU A 99 7.08 -8.35 3.41
CA LEU A 99 8.41 -7.82 3.12
C LEU A 99 9.00 -7.09 4.34
N ALA A 100 8.23 -6.25 5.01
CA ALA A 100 8.69 -5.54 6.21
C ALA A 100 9.11 -6.52 7.33
N LYS A 101 8.40 -7.62 7.49
CA LYS A 101 8.72 -8.67 8.49
C LYS A 101 10.04 -9.41 8.25
N LEU A 102 10.64 -9.29 7.07
CA LEU A 102 11.95 -9.89 6.80
C LEU A 102 13.07 -9.23 7.61
N ASN A 103 12.87 -7.99 8.09
CA ASN A 103 13.88 -7.26 8.84
C ASN A 103 13.26 -6.45 9.99
N PRO A 104 13.65 -6.67 11.26
CA PRO A 104 13.10 -5.95 12.40
C PRO A 104 13.42 -4.44 12.41
N LYS A 105 14.32 -3.96 11.55
CA LYS A 105 14.62 -2.55 11.36
C LYS A 105 13.59 -1.82 10.48
N ILE A 106 12.64 -2.56 9.88
CA ILE A 106 11.58 -2.00 9.05
C ILE A 106 10.27 -2.01 9.83
N ASP A 107 9.80 -0.85 10.24
CA ASP A 107 8.54 -0.66 10.98
C ASP A 107 7.41 -0.28 9.99
N LEU A 108 6.41 -1.17 9.81
CA LEU A 108 5.26 -0.89 8.97
C LEU A 108 4.19 -0.14 9.75
N ARG A 109 3.81 1.03 9.25
CA ARG A 109 2.76 1.89 9.79
C ARG A 109 1.73 2.23 8.71
N ILE A 110 0.47 2.34 9.10
CA ILE A 110 -0.63 2.57 8.18
C ILE A 110 -1.45 3.76 8.67
N ILE A 111 -1.74 4.69 7.78
CA ILE A 111 -2.65 5.81 8.03
C ILE A 111 -3.80 5.79 7.02
N LEU A 112 -4.98 6.24 7.46
CA LEU A 112 -6.14 6.34 6.58
C LEU A 112 -6.08 7.63 5.78
N ARG A 113 -6.28 7.51 4.45
CA ARG A 113 -6.18 8.64 3.50
C ARG A 113 -7.10 9.79 3.85
N ASP A 114 -8.36 9.47 4.16
CA ASP A 114 -9.41 10.48 4.37
C ASP A 114 -9.28 11.17 5.73
N GLU A 115 -8.57 10.56 6.68
CA GLU A 115 -8.24 11.15 7.99
C GLU A 115 -6.92 11.95 7.95
N ASN A 116 -6.09 11.75 6.92
CA ASN A 116 -4.76 12.36 6.80
C ASN A 116 -4.61 13.13 5.47
N ASP A 117 -5.60 13.97 5.15
CA ASP A 117 -5.65 14.71 3.90
C ASP A 117 -4.44 15.65 3.71
N GLU A 118 -3.95 16.27 4.77
CA GLU A 118 -2.77 17.13 4.72
C GLU A 118 -1.50 16.35 4.33
N VAL A 119 -1.36 15.11 4.80
CA VAL A 119 -0.26 14.23 4.37
C VAL A 119 -0.46 13.82 2.92
N MET A 120 -1.67 13.38 2.56
CA MET A 120 -1.98 12.89 1.20
C MET A 120 -1.73 13.94 0.12
N LYS A 121 -1.96 15.22 0.39
CA LYS A 121 -1.72 16.34 -0.56
C LYS A 121 -0.25 16.45 -1.00
N HIS A 122 0.69 15.98 -0.20
CA HIS A 122 2.12 16.00 -0.54
C HIS A 122 2.55 14.81 -1.41
N PHE A 123 1.72 13.77 -1.53
CA PHE A 123 2.08 12.51 -2.19
C PHE A 123 1.12 12.09 -3.31
N LEU A 124 0.54 13.07 -3.97
CA LEU A 124 -0.40 12.84 -5.09
C LEU A 124 0.26 12.05 -6.24
N THR A 125 -0.58 11.33 -6.97
CA THR A 125 -0.20 10.66 -8.23
C THR A 125 -0.94 11.34 -9.38
N ASN A 126 -0.20 12.06 -10.23
CA ASN A 126 -0.77 12.85 -11.34
C ASN A 126 -1.91 13.79 -10.87
N GLY A 127 -1.71 14.46 -9.73
CA GLY A 127 -2.70 15.37 -9.13
C GLY A 127 -3.84 14.67 -8.38
N GLY A 128 -3.92 13.34 -8.40
CA GLY A 128 -4.98 12.57 -7.73
C GLY A 128 -4.53 11.91 -6.43
N LYS A 129 -5.47 11.75 -5.48
CA LYS A 129 -5.27 11.06 -4.19
C LYS A 129 -5.35 9.54 -4.34
N ALA A 130 -4.57 8.98 -5.27
CA ALA A 130 -4.53 7.53 -5.52
C ALA A 130 -3.80 6.79 -4.38
N ILE A 131 -4.30 5.62 -4.00
CA ILE A 131 -3.77 4.76 -2.95
C ILE A 131 -3.69 3.29 -3.42
N PRO A 132 -2.79 2.49 -2.80
CA PRO A 132 -1.88 2.83 -1.68
C PRO A 132 -0.75 3.77 -2.09
N VAL A 133 -0.24 4.53 -1.12
CA VAL A 133 1.07 5.18 -1.22
C VAL A 133 1.94 4.61 -0.11
N CYS A 134 3.06 4.01 -0.44
CA CYS A 134 4.06 3.55 0.53
C CYS A 134 5.24 4.53 0.53
N LEU A 135 5.44 5.20 1.64
CA LEU A 135 6.59 6.08 1.88
C LEU A 135 7.65 5.29 2.64
N ILE A 136 8.87 5.33 2.16
CA ILE A 136 10.03 4.81 2.87
C ILE A 136 10.70 5.97 3.58
N ILE A 137 10.72 5.93 4.90
CA ILE A 137 11.09 7.02 5.77
C ILE A 137 12.28 6.58 6.61
N ASN A 138 13.31 7.43 6.73
CA ASN A 138 14.37 7.25 7.70
C ASN A 138 13.81 7.53 9.11
N LYS A 139 13.88 6.53 9.99
CA LYS A 139 13.30 6.63 11.34
C LYS A 139 13.98 7.68 12.21
N SER A 140 15.28 7.97 11.98
CA SER A 140 16.04 8.87 12.84
C SER A 140 15.68 10.34 12.69
N ASP A 141 15.29 10.78 11.47
CA ASP A 141 15.04 12.19 11.15
C ASP A 141 13.71 12.43 10.42
N LEU A 142 12.94 11.36 10.20
CA LEU A 142 11.67 11.33 9.47
C LEU A 142 11.75 11.88 8.04
N SER A 143 12.93 11.86 7.42
CA SER A 143 13.09 12.20 6.01
C SER A 143 12.50 11.11 5.12
N VAL A 144 11.77 11.52 4.07
CA VAL A 144 11.23 10.60 3.07
C VAL A 144 12.32 10.25 2.07
N LEU A 145 12.81 9.02 2.10
CA LEU A 145 13.84 8.49 1.19
C LEU A 145 13.26 8.07 -0.16
N GLY A 146 12.02 7.58 -0.17
CA GLY A 146 11.40 7.11 -1.39
C GLY A 146 9.88 6.97 -1.27
N LYS A 147 9.23 6.86 -2.44
CA LYS A 147 7.79 6.67 -2.57
C LYS A 147 7.50 5.58 -3.58
N TRP A 148 6.60 4.65 -3.22
CA TRP A 148 6.04 3.66 -4.13
C TRP A 148 4.51 3.76 -4.16
N GLY A 149 3.90 3.38 -5.29
CA GLY A 149 2.47 3.30 -5.46
C GLY A 149 1.92 4.22 -6.57
N PRO A 150 0.62 4.14 -6.86
CA PRO A 150 -0.41 3.34 -6.17
C PRO A 150 -0.45 1.85 -6.61
N ARG A 151 0.26 1.48 -7.66
CA ARG A 151 0.29 0.13 -8.25
C ARG A 151 1.68 -0.20 -8.75
N PRO A 152 2.01 -1.48 -8.93
CA PRO A 152 3.13 -1.88 -9.78
C PRO A 152 3.00 -1.32 -11.19
N VAL A 153 4.13 -1.16 -11.90
CA VAL A 153 4.17 -0.54 -13.22
C VAL A 153 3.20 -1.16 -14.24
N PRO A 154 3.07 -2.53 -14.37
CA PRO A 154 2.18 -3.09 -15.36
C PRO A 154 0.69 -2.74 -15.15
N PRO A 155 0.05 -2.94 -13.98
CA PRO A 155 -1.35 -2.55 -13.78
C PRO A 155 -1.53 -1.02 -13.76
N GLN A 156 -0.50 -0.25 -13.42
CA GLN A 156 -0.55 1.21 -13.54
C GLN A 156 -0.62 1.63 -15.02
N SER A 157 0.08 0.92 -15.92
CA SER A 157 0.01 1.17 -17.37
C SER A 157 -1.39 0.86 -17.92
N ILE A 158 -2.00 -0.27 -17.53
CA ILE A 158 -3.40 -0.60 -17.91
C ILE A 158 -4.35 0.53 -17.51
N MET A 159 -4.24 1.04 -16.29
CA MET A 159 -5.10 2.16 -15.84
C MET A 159 -4.81 3.46 -16.59
N ARG A 160 -3.55 3.73 -16.93
CA ARG A 160 -3.17 4.91 -17.71
C ARG A 160 -3.72 4.85 -19.13
N GLU A 161 -3.63 3.71 -19.78
CA GLU A 161 -4.20 3.47 -21.11
C GLU A 161 -5.71 3.68 -21.10
N HIS A 162 -6.42 3.11 -20.12
CA HIS A 162 -7.86 3.32 -19.97
C HIS A 162 -8.22 4.80 -19.80
N LYS A 163 -7.45 5.56 -19.01
CA LYS A 163 -7.69 7.00 -18.82
C LYS A 163 -7.46 7.82 -20.09
N ASN A 164 -6.48 7.43 -20.90
CA ASN A 164 -6.16 8.14 -22.15
C ASN A 164 -7.12 7.77 -23.29
N ASN A 165 -7.58 6.53 -23.33
CA ASN A 165 -8.49 6.02 -24.36
C ASN A 165 -9.44 4.96 -23.74
N PRO A 166 -10.59 5.37 -23.18
CA PRO A 166 -11.52 4.47 -22.50
C PRO A 166 -12.34 3.64 -23.52
N VAL A 167 -11.75 2.55 -24.04
CA VAL A 167 -12.43 1.62 -24.96
C VAL A 167 -13.36 0.63 -24.24
N GLU A 168 -13.27 0.55 -22.92
CA GLU A 168 -14.07 -0.32 -22.06
C GLU A 168 -14.48 0.40 -20.78
N SER A 169 -15.38 -0.18 -20.00
CA SER A 169 -15.79 0.41 -18.72
C SER A 169 -14.65 0.39 -17.68
N TYR A 170 -14.69 1.32 -16.72
CA TYR A 170 -13.76 1.32 -15.58
C TYR A 170 -13.81 0.00 -14.79
N GLU A 171 -14.98 -0.64 -14.73
CA GLU A 171 -15.16 -1.92 -14.04
C GLU A 171 -14.42 -3.06 -14.77
N GLU A 172 -14.49 -3.12 -16.10
CA GLU A 172 -13.77 -4.11 -16.91
C GLU A 172 -12.26 -3.93 -16.79
N THR A 173 -11.78 -2.69 -16.88
CA THR A 173 -10.37 -2.36 -16.61
C THR A 173 -9.97 -2.79 -15.20
N GLY A 174 -10.81 -2.54 -14.21
CA GLY A 174 -10.61 -2.99 -12.84
C GLY A 174 -10.49 -4.51 -12.73
N LYS A 175 -11.33 -5.29 -13.42
CA LYS A 175 -11.25 -6.75 -13.48
C LYS A 175 -9.93 -7.23 -14.09
N LYS A 176 -9.45 -6.60 -15.17
CA LYS A 176 -8.14 -6.92 -15.79
C LYS A 176 -6.99 -6.68 -14.81
N ILE A 177 -7.01 -5.57 -14.08
CA ILE A 177 -6.03 -5.27 -13.05
C ILE A 177 -6.05 -6.33 -11.94
N GLN A 178 -7.23 -6.72 -11.46
CA GLN A 178 -7.34 -7.76 -10.42
C GLN A 178 -6.86 -9.14 -10.91
N LEU A 179 -7.11 -9.48 -12.18
CA LEU A 179 -6.58 -10.71 -12.80
C LEU A 179 -5.06 -10.67 -12.91
N TRP A 180 -4.49 -9.51 -13.25
CA TRP A 180 -3.05 -9.31 -13.27
C TRP A 180 -2.43 -9.59 -11.89
N TYR A 181 -2.96 -8.98 -10.82
CA TYR A 181 -2.50 -9.25 -9.45
C TYR A 181 -2.55 -10.74 -9.07
N ALA A 182 -3.62 -11.43 -9.47
CA ALA A 182 -3.77 -12.85 -9.18
C ALA A 182 -2.69 -13.72 -9.84
N LYS A 183 -2.17 -13.30 -11.00
CA LYS A 183 -1.07 -13.96 -11.72
C LYS A 183 0.30 -13.57 -11.17
N ASP A 184 0.51 -12.29 -10.87
CA ASP A 184 1.77 -11.72 -10.39
C ASP A 184 2.14 -12.19 -8.96
N LYS A 185 1.15 -12.34 -8.08
CA LYS A 185 1.29 -12.81 -6.70
C LYS A 185 2.27 -11.98 -5.86
N GLY A 186 2.40 -10.68 -6.14
CA GLY A 186 3.24 -9.74 -5.42
C GLY A 186 4.72 -9.70 -5.86
N LYS A 187 5.11 -10.48 -6.87
CA LYS A 187 6.49 -10.53 -7.37
C LYS A 187 6.98 -9.17 -7.86
N THR A 188 6.19 -8.50 -8.70
CA THR A 188 6.56 -7.19 -9.24
C THR A 188 6.67 -6.13 -8.14
N LEU A 189 5.75 -6.11 -7.18
CA LEU A 189 5.85 -5.22 -6.02
C LEU A 189 7.15 -5.46 -5.24
N GLY A 190 7.48 -6.72 -4.96
CA GLY A 190 8.72 -7.08 -4.27
C GLY A 190 9.97 -6.58 -5.01
N ALA A 191 10.02 -6.78 -6.33
CA ALA A 191 11.12 -6.30 -7.16
C ALA A 191 11.22 -4.76 -7.19
N GLU A 192 10.09 -4.06 -7.33
CA GLU A 192 10.06 -2.59 -7.34
C GLU A 192 10.50 -1.98 -6.01
N LEU A 193 10.03 -2.51 -4.87
CA LEU A 193 10.47 -2.07 -3.54
C LEU A 193 11.93 -2.40 -3.28
N SER A 194 12.42 -3.57 -3.72
CA SER A 194 13.84 -3.91 -3.66
C SER A 194 14.71 -2.94 -4.45
N ALA A 195 14.29 -2.58 -5.66
CA ALA A 195 15.00 -1.59 -6.47
C ALA A 195 15.04 -0.23 -5.79
N LEU A 196 13.92 0.19 -5.19
CA LEU A 196 13.83 1.44 -4.45
C LEU A 196 14.72 1.43 -3.21
N LEU A 197 14.76 0.33 -2.43
CA LEU A 197 15.67 0.19 -1.28
C LEU A 197 17.14 0.29 -1.71
N LYS A 198 17.53 -0.42 -2.78
CA LYS A 198 18.90 -0.39 -3.29
C LYS A 198 19.35 1.03 -3.67
N SER A 199 18.44 1.89 -4.14
CA SER A 199 18.80 3.24 -4.60
C SER A 199 19.33 4.16 -3.50
N PHE A 200 19.06 3.86 -2.22
CA PHE A 200 19.55 4.63 -1.06
C PHE A 200 20.30 3.78 -0.02
N MET A 201 20.55 2.50 -0.33
CA MET A 201 21.45 1.64 0.47
C MET A 201 22.89 1.71 -0.03
N LEU A 202 23.10 2.25 -1.24
CA LEU A 202 24.42 2.34 -1.88
C LEU A 202 25.19 3.63 -1.51
N ASP A 203 24.62 4.49 -0.70
CA ASP A 203 25.20 5.69 -0.12
C ASP A 203 25.56 5.45 1.37
#